data_2ce6b0bde5eab1d1517f27ca34d2a30c
#
_entry.id   2ce6b0bde5eab1d1517f27ca34d2a30c
#
_cell.length_a   1.000
_cell.length_b   1.000
_cell.length_c   1.000
_cell.angle_alpha   90.00
_cell.angle_beta   90.00
_cell.angle_gamma   90.00
#
_symmetry.space_group_name_H-M   'P 1'
#
loop_
_entity.id
_entity.type
_entity.pdbx_description
1 polymer ?
#
loop_
_entity_poly.entity_id
_entity_poly.type
_entity_poly.pdbx_seq_one_letter_code
_entity_poly.pdbx_strand_id
1 'polypeptide(L)'
;MNILAIDTSTSMATVAIAVGERIAAESVFNTDRTLSARLIPEIERLLALAGVAVADIDLFAASTGPGSFTGVRGGVATVQGLALAGGKPCVGFSSLTLLAMNFPLAAHPVCSLLDARKNEVYAALFDCSAAIPAARIGDCVLPPERLLDLLCETTSDRVVFCGDGALRYRDQIADRMGRQALFAPFPLNTAHASNGALLALQSSLNGGLLDPSRLLPTYLRASDAKINRAPTPEAGQTPSPQ
;
A
#
# COMPACT_ATOMS: atom_id res chain seq x y z
N MET A 1 21.23 5.10 9.81
CA MET A 1 20.27 3.99 9.84
C MET A 1 20.05 3.50 8.42
N ASN A 2 20.14 2.20 8.20
CA ASN A 2 19.92 1.56 6.91
C ASN A 2 18.50 0.97 6.90
N ILE A 3 17.71 1.30 5.89
CA ILE A 3 16.30 0.91 5.79
C ILE A 3 16.09 0.15 4.49
N LEU A 4 15.45 -1.02 4.56
CA LEU A 4 14.88 -1.71 3.41
C LEU A 4 13.37 -1.53 3.43
N ALA A 5 12.81 -0.92 2.39
CA ALA A 5 11.38 -0.72 2.24
C ALA A 5 10.83 -1.43 1.01
N ILE A 6 9.62 -2.00 1.11
CA ILE A 6 8.98 -2.79 0.06
C ILE A 6 7.51 -2.40 -0.07
N ASP A 7 7.04 -2.24 -1.30
CA ASP A 7 5.62 -2.26 -1.62
C ASP A 7 5.33 -3.26 -2.73
N THR A 8 4.32 -4.09 -2.52
CA THR A 8 3.83 -5.10 -3.45
C THR A 8 2.30 -5.09 -3.54
N SER A 9 1.69 -3.95 -3.20
CA SER A 9 0.24 -3.80 -3.11
C SER A 9 -0.47 -3.79 -4.45
N THR A 10 0.26 -3.54 -5.55
CA THR A 10 -0.26 -3.47 -6.93
C THR A 10 0.48 -4.44 -7.84
N SER A 11 0.19 -4.40 -9.15
CA SER A 11 0.97 -5.12 -10.18
C SER A 11 2.40 -4.55 -10.34
N MET A 12 2.65 -3.36 -9.84
CA MET A 12 3.98 -2.75 -9.79
C MET A 12 4.53 -2.90 -8.38
N ALA A 13 5.56 -3.75 -8.22
CA ALA A 13 6.31 -3.83 -6.96
C ALA A 13 7.43 -2.79 -6.97
N THR A 14 7.76 -2.31 -5.77
CA THR A 14 8.88 -1.40 -5.58
C THR A 14 9.67 -1.79 -4.32
N VAL A 15 10.99 -1.68 -4.41
CA VAL A 15 11.94 -1.98 -3.34
C VAL A 15 12.96 -0.86 -3.28
N ALA A 16 13.29 -0.36 -2.10
CA ALA A 16 14.31 0.66 -1.91
C ALA A 16 15.21 0.32 -0.73
N ILE A 17 16.50 0.69 -0.88
CA ILE A 17 17.50 0.69 0.17
C ILE A 17 17.88 2.15 0.46
N ALA A 18 17.61 2.60 1.67
CA ALA A 18 18.08 3.89 2.17
C ALA A 18 19.28 3.68 3.10
N VAL A 19 20.30 4.53 2.96
CA VAL A 19 21.50 4.55 3.79
C VAL A 19 21.66 5.95 4.36
N GLY A 20 21.42 6.09 5.66
CA GLY A 20 21.29 7.42 6.29
C GLY A 20 20.09 8.17 5.72
N GLU A 21 20.34 9.35 5.16
CA GLU A 21 19.32 10.21 4.51
C GLU A 21 19.37 10.12 2.97
N ARG A 22 19.98 9.08 2.42
CA ARG A 22 20.14 8.91 0.98
C ARG A 22 19.48 7.61 0.51
N ILE A 23 18.73 7.68 -0.58
CA ILE A 23 18.30 6.49 -1.30
C ILE A 23 19.51 5.96 -2.08
N ALA A 24 20.04 4.82 -1.65
CA ALA A 24 21.22 4.20 -2.24
C ALA A 24 20.87 3.36 -3.48
N ALA A 25 19.70 2.71 -3.46
CA ALA A 25 19.16 1.97 -4.60
C ALA A 25 17.64 1.89 -4.52
N GLU A 26 16.98 1.92 -5.66
CA GLU A 26 15.54 1.69 -5.80
C GLU A 26 15.24 0.94 -7.10
N SER A 27 14.21 0.12 -7.07
CA SER A 27 13.69 -0.57 -8.25
C SER A 27 12.17 -0.57 -8.24
N VAL A 28 11.60 -0.35 -9.42
CA VAL A 28 10.16 -0.48 -9.71
C VAL A 28 10.02 -1.48 -10.84
N PHE A 29 9.22 -2.53 -10.64
CA PHE A 29 9.10 -3.60 -11.63
C PHE A 29 7.71 -4.25 -11.62
N ASN A 30 7.27 -4.73 -12.79
CA ASN A 30 5.99 -5.41 -12.95
C ASN A 30 6.06 -6.85 -12.40
N THR A 31 5.00 -7.27 -11.69
CA THR A 31 4.92 -8.56 -10.98
C THR A 31 3.82 -9.50 -11.47
N ASP A 32 3.11 -9.16 -12.55
CA ASP A 32 1.87 -9.82 -12.99
C ASP A 32 1.91 -11.36 -13.00
N ARG A 33 3.09 -12.00 -13.02
CA ARG A 33 3.21 -13.47 -13.06
C ARG A 33 4.20 -14.07 -12.07
N THR A 34 5.04 -13.30 -11.37
CA THR A 34 6.23 -13.89 -10.72
C THR A 34 6.75 -13.13 -9.50
N LEU A 35 5.90 -12.49 -8.70
CA LEU A 35 6.37 -11.73 -7.52
C LEU A 35 7.32 -12.56 -6.64
N SER A 36 6.92 -13.77 -6.25
CA SER A 36 7.70 -14.64 -5.38
C SER A 36 9.06 -15.04 -5.96
N ALA A 37 9.15 -15.16 -7.29
CA ALA A 37 10.39 -15.53 -7.97
C ALA A 37 11.33 -14.33 -8.18
N ARG A 38 10.81 -13.10 -8.15
CA ARG A 38 11.57 -11.88 -8.46
C ARG A 38 11.95 -11.06 -7.24
N LEU A 39 11.14 -11.06 -6.19
CA LEU A 39 11.29 -10.14 -5.08
C LEU A 39 12.63 -10.33 -4.33
N ILE A 40 12.97 -11.56 -3.96
CA ILE A 40 14.23 -11.83 -3.25
C ILE A 40 15.47 -11.55 -4.11
N PRO A 41 15.57 -12.04 -5.37
CA PRO A 41 16.68 -11.65 -6.25
C PRO A 41 16.82 -10.15 -6.46
N GLU A 42 15.69 -9.41 -6.52
CA GLU A 42 15.73 -7.96 -6.68
C GLU A 42 16.25 -7.26 -5.41
N ILE A 43 15.86 -7.74 -4.23
CA ILE A 43 16.41 -7.26 -2.95
C ILE A 43 17.93 -7.49 -2.90
N GLU A 44 18.41 -8.70 -3.24
CA GLU A 44 19.84 -9.04 -3.27
C GLU A 44 20.60 -8.12 -4.23
N ARG A 45 20.05 -7.88 -5.43
CA ARG A 45 20.65 -6.98 -6.42
C ARG A 45 20.75 -5.55 -5.90
N LEU A 46 19.70 -5.02 -5.25
CA LEU A 46 19.69 -3.66 -4.69
C LEU A 46 20.64 -3.52 -3.51
N LEU A 47 20.74 -4.52 -2.63
CA LEU A 47 21.72 -4.54 -1.54
C LEU A 47 23.15 -4.48 -2.08
N ALA A 48 23.46 -5.28 -3.11
CA ALA A 48 24.75 -5.24 -3.77
C ALA A 48 25.06 -3.86 -4.41
N LEU A 49 24.10 -3.24 -5.08
CA LEU A 49 24.23 -1.90 -5.65
C LEU A 49 24.41 -0.83 -4.57
N ALA A 50 23.76 -0.96 -3.44
CA ALA A 50 23.89 -0.06 -2.30
C ALA A 50 25.20 -0.24 -1.53
N GLY A 51 25.93 -1.35 -1.76
CA GLY A 51 27.12 -1.70 -1.01
C GLY A 51 26.83 -2.05 0.46
N VAL A 52 25.64 -2.62 0.74
CA VAL A 52 25.16 -2.93 2.09
C VAL A 52 24.79 -4.41 2.16
N ALA A 53 25.22 -5.11 3.22
CA ALA A 53 24.76 -6.47 3.48
C ALA A 53 23.38 -6.45 4.15
N VAL A 54 22.58 -7.52 3.99
CA VAL A 54 21.29 -7.63 4.65
C VAL A 54 21.38 -7.54 6.18
N ALA A 55 22.51 -8.00 6.75
CA ALA A 55 22.78 -7.91 8.19
C ALA A 55 22.97 -6.47 8.70
N ASP A 56 23.34 -5.55 7.80
CA ASP A 56 23.56 -4.14 8.12
C ASP A 56 22.26 -3.30 8.03
N ILE A 57 21.15 -3.90 7.61
CA ILE A 57 19.84 -3.24 7.64
C ILE A 57 19.38 -3.12 9.09
N ASP A 58 19.05 -1.90 9.50
CA ASP A 58 18.60 -1.58 10.85
C ASP A 58 17.08 -1.66 11.00
N LEU A 59 16.35 -1.38 9.91
CA LEU A 59 14.89 -1.30 9.89
C LEU A 59 14.34 -1.88 8.58
N PHE A 60 13.40 -2.79 8.71
CA PHE A 60 12.65 -3.34 7.58
C PHE A 60 11.24 -2.73 7.52
N ALA A 61 10.74 -2.44 6.33
CA ALA A 61 9.45 -1.82 6.17
C ALA A 61 8.66 -2.39 5.00
N ALA A 62 7.35 -2.54 5.18
CA ALA A 62 6.46 -2.99 4.10
C ALA A 62 5.17 -2.20 4.08
N SER A 63 4.61 -2.00 2.87
CA SER A 63 3.20 -1.65 2.79
C SER A 63 2.35 -2.83 3.30
N THR A 64 1.43 -2.51 4.20
CA THR A 64 0.47 -3.48 4.76
C THR A 64 -0.83 -3.53 3.96
N GLY A 65 -0.93 -2.79 2.88
CA GLY A 65 -2.14 -2.60 2.08
C GLY A 65 -2.78 -1.23 2.32
N PRO A 66 -3.98 -1.00 1.76
CA PRO A 66 -4.78 -1.94 0.97
C PRO A 66 -4.19 -2.22 -0.41
N GLY A 67 -4.63 -3.33 -1.06
CA GLY A 67 -4.19 -3.68 -2.40
C GLY A 67 -4.41 -5.15 -2.74
N SER A 68 -3.59 -5.67 -3.66
CA SER A 68 -3.58 -7.07 -4.06
C SER A 68 -3.35 -8.00 -2.86
N PHE A 69 -4.31 -8.87 -2.59
CA PHE A 69 -4.25 -9.83 -1.47
C PHE A 69 -2.98 -10.69 -1.46
N THR A 70 -2.61 -11.23 -2.62
CA THR A 70 -1.39 -12.05 -2.77
C THR A 70 -0.13 -11.19 -2.69
N GLY A 71 -0.17 -10.00 -3.33
CA GLY A 71 0.95 -9.07 -3.34
C GLY A 71 1.32 -8.59 -1.93
N VAL A 72 0.36 -8.00 -1.21
CA VAL A 72 0.58 -7.49 0.16
C VAL A 72 1.11 -8.58 1.08
N ARG A 73 0.53 -9.80 1.03
CA ARG A 73 1.04 -10.93 1.84
C ARG A 73 2.46 -11.32 1.49
N GLY A 74 2.81 -11.32 0.20
CA GLY A 74 4.16 -11.64 -0.25
C GLY A 74 5.19 -10.64 0.27
N GLY A 75 4.92 -9.35 0.18
CA GLY A 75 5.79 -8.30 0.71
C GLY A 75 5.93 -8.34 2.23
N VAL A 76 4.80 -8.41 2.94
CA VAL A 76 4.78 -8.50 4.41
C VAL A 76 5.54 -9.73 4.90
N ALA A 77 5.29 -10.93 4.33
CA ALA A 77 5.98 -12.15 4.72
C ALA A 77 7.51 -12.09 4.44
N THR A 78 7.90 -11.45 3.33
CA THR A 78 9.31 -11.23 3.00
C THR A 78 9.98 -10.35 4.04
N VAL A 79 9.37 -9.21 4.38
CA VAL A 79 9.88 -8.29 5.41
C VAL A 79 9.94 -8.97 6.78
N GLN A 80 8.88 -9.69 7.17
CA GLN A 80 8.87 -10.46 8.42
C GLN A 80 10.02 -11.47 8.48
N GLY A 81 10.21 -12.26 7.40
CA GLY A 81 11.27 -13.26 7.35
C GLY A 81 12.67 -12.67 7.48
N LEU A 82 12.96 -11.60 6.73
CA LEU A 82 14.26 -10.92 6.78
C LEU A 82 14.51 -10.25 8.15
N ALA A 83 13.49 -9.57 8.70
CA ALA A 83 13.58 -8.90 9.99
C ALA A 83 13.77 -9.90 11.14
N LEU A 84 13.03 -11.02 11.15
CA LEU A 84 13.18 -12.10 12.12
C LEU A 84 14.58 -12.74 12.06
N ALA A 85 15.06 -13.05 10.85
CA ALA A 85 16.39 -13.63 10.66
C ALA A 85 17.52 -12.71 11.14
N GLY A 86 17.33 -11.38 10.97
CA GLY A 86 18.29 -10.37 11.41
C GLY A 86 18.13 -9.92 12.86
N GLY A 87 17.07 -10.32 13.57
CA GLY A 87 16.72 -9.80 14.90
C GLY A 87 16.44 -8.30 14.90
N LYS A 88 15.87 -7.77 13.81
CA LYS A 88 15.64 -6.34 13.59
C LYS A 88 14.15 -5.98 13.67
N PRO A 89 13.81 -4.74 14.07
CA PRO A 89 12.43 -4.27 14.05
C PRO A 89 11.91 -4.06 12.63
N CYS A 90 10.59 -3.91 12.53
CA CYS A 90 9.93 -3.53 11.28
C CYS A 90 8.87 -2.44 11.49
N VAL A 91 8.42 -1.86 10.37
CA VAL A 91 7.34 -0.87 10.29
C VAL A 91 6.40 -1.23 9.15
N GLY A 92 5.10 -1.09 9.39
CA GLY A 92 4.07 -1.14 8.36
C GLY A 92 3.56 0.25 7.99
N PHE A 93 3.21 0.45 6.72
CA PHE A 93 2.58 1.69 6.24
C PHE A 93 1.47 1.39 5.23
N SER A 94 0.54 2.34 5.08
CA SER A 94 -0.53 2.24 4.09
C SER A 94 0.02 2.44 2.66
N SER A 95 -0.41 1.60 1.73
CA SER A 95 -0.09 1.76 0.30
C SER A 95 -0.72 3.01 -0.30
N LEU A 96 -1.88 3.46 0.21
CA LEU A 96 -2.50 4.72 -0.22
C LEU A 96 -1.71 5.94 0.27
N THR A 97 -1.22 5.90 1.52
CA THR A 97 -0.31 6.93 2.03
C THR A 97 0.99 6.94 1.23
N LEU A 98 1.56 5.76 0.93
CA LEU A 98 2.76 5.65 0.12
C LEU A 98 2.60 6.30 -1.25
N LEU A 99 1.46 6.09 -1.91
CA LEU A 99 1.16 6.69 -3.20
C LEU A 99 1.01 8.22 -3.08
N ALA A 100 0.35 8.73 -2.03
CA ALA A 100 0.20 10.16 -1.77
C ALA A 100 1.55 10.86 -1.52
N MET A 101 2.57 10.14 -1.04
CA MET A 101 3.93 10.66 -0.87
C MET A 101 4.60 11.12 -2.16
N ASN A 102 4.06 10.78 -3.33
CA ASN A 102 4.54 11.31 -4.62
C ASN A 102 4.21 12.80 -4.82
N PHE A 103 3.43 13.41 -3.91
CA PHE A 103 2.93 14.77 -4.02
C PHE A 103 3.28 15.64 -2.79
N PRO A 104 4.53 15.67 -2.34
CA PRO A 104 4.91 16.50 -1.20
C PRO A 104 4.68 17.98 -1.54
N LEU A 105 4.21 18.76 -0.58
CA LEU A 105 3.95 20.20 -0.70
C LEU A 105 2.90 20.55 -1.79
N ALA A 106 1.98 19.63 -2.09
CA ALA A 106 0.94 19.87 -3.08
C ALA A 106 -0.04 20.96 -2.62
N ALA A 107 -0.41 21.84 -3.55
CA ALA A 107 -1.37 22.93 -3.29
C ALA A 107 -2.83 22.43 -3.17
N HIS A 108 -3.12 21.21 -3.63
CA HIS A 108 -4.44 20.63 -3.64
C HIS A 108 -4.44 19.28 -2.89
N PRO A 109 -5.57 18.90 -2.27
CA PRO A 109 -5.71 17.56 -1.71
C PRO A 109 -5.46 16.47 -2.75
N VAL A 110 -4.87 15.36 -2.30
CA VAL A 110 -4.54 14.20 -3.16
C VAL A 110 -5.43 13.03 -2.77
N CYS A 111 -6.16 12.50 -3.74
CA CYS A 111 -6.94 11.28 -3.60
C CYS A 111 -6.18 10.13 -4.24
N SER A 112 -5.61 9.25 -3.39
CA SER A 112 -4.98 8.01 -3.82
C SER A 112 -6.05 6.95 -4.08
N LEU A 113 -6.04 6.33 -5.27
CA LEU A 113 -6.99 5.29 -5.66
C LEU A 113 -6.28 4.06 -6.19
N LEU A 114 -6.60 2.89 -5.62
CA LEU A 114 -6.20 1.59 -6.16
C LEU A 114 -7.44 0.79 -6.57
N ASP A 115 -7.34 0.04 -7.66
CA ASP A 115 -8.44 -0.81 -8.13
C ASP A 115 -8.68 -1.99 -7.16
N ALA A 116 -9.80 -1.96 -6.43
CA ALA A 116 -10.18 -3.03 -5.52
C ALA A 116 -10.92 -4.19 -6.23
N ARG A 117 -11.04 -4.15 -7.57
CA ARG A 117 -11.87 -5.05 -8.38
C ARG A 117 -13.37 -4.92 -8.04
N LYS A 118 -14.23 -5.69 -8.72
CA LYS A 118 -15.68 -5.77 -8.46
C LYS A 118 -16.38 -4.39 -8.44
N ASN A 119 -15.92 -3.45 -9.27
CA ASN A 119 -16.40 -2.05 -9.31
C ASN A 119 -16.27 -1.32 -7.97
N GLU A 120 -15.20 -1.59 -7.23
CA GLU A 120 -14.80 -0.88 -6.03
C GLU A 120 -13.38 -0.31 -6.17
N VAL A 121 -13.08 0.69 -5.38
CA VAL A 121 -11.73 1.27 -5.24
C VAL A 121 -11.32 1.28 -3.77
N TYR A 122 -10.05 1.01 -3.51
CA TYR A 122 -9.42 1.44 -2.29
C TYR A 122 -9.06 2.90 -2.45
N ALA A 123 -9.43 3.73 -1.50
CA ALA A 123 -9.24 5.17 -1.60
C ALA A 123 -8.90 5.79 -0.25
N ALA A 124 -8.18 6.92 -0.31
CA ALA A 124 -7.99 7.84 0.80
C ALA A 124 -7.76 9.25 0.25
N LEU A 125 -8.17 10.26 1.00
CA LEU A 125 -7.94 11.67 0.67
C LEU A 125 -6.94 12.25 1.66
N PHE A 126 -5.89 12.89 1.13
CA PHE A 126 -4.80 13.44 1.93
C PHE A 126 -4.64 14.95 1.72
N ASP A 127 -4.31 15.63 2.79
CA ASP A 127 -3.63 16.91 2.75
C ASP A 127 -2.13 16.65 2.58
N CYS A 128 -1.57 17.10 1.47
CA CYS A 128 -0.16 16.93 1.14
C CYS A 128 0.61 18.27 1.19
N SER A 129 0.09 19.27 1.90
CA SER A 129 0.75 20.59 2.07
C SER A 129 2.05 20.51 2.88
N ALA A 130 2.28 19.41 3.60
CA ALA A 130 3.52 19.08 4.29
C ALA A 130 4.28 17.94 3.57
N ALA A 131 5.49 17.62 4.06
CA ALA A 131 6.31 16.54 3.51
C ALA A 131 5.68 15.16 3.73
N ILE A 132 4.95 14.97 4.82
CA ILE A 132 4.22 13.72 5.12
C ILE A 132 2.72 14.00 4.96
N PRO A 133 2.00 13.21 4.18
CA PRO A 133 0.56 13.36 3.97
C PRO A 133 -0.23 13.19 5.27
N ALA A 134 -1.21 14.07 5.49
CA ALA A 134 -2.18 13.94 6.57
C ALA A 134 -3.54 13.50 6.00
N ALA A 135 -4.10 12.40 6.51
CA ALA A 135 -5.37 11.90 6.00
C ALA A 135 -6.54 12.84 6.36
N ARG A 136 -7.30 13.29 5.35
CA ARG A 136 -8.62 13.94 5.48
C ARG A 136 -9.74 12.90 5.46
N ILE A 137 -9.60 11.87 4.60
CA ILE A 137 -10.42 10.66 4.59
C ILE A 137 -9.43 9.51 4.73
N GLY A 138 -9.61 8.67 5.75
CA GLY A 138 -8.78 7.49 5.97
C GLY A 138 -9.02 6.40 4.93
N ASP A 139 -8.15 5.39 4.93
CA ASP A 139 -8.23 4.27 4.01
C ASP A 139 -9.63 3.61 4.04
N CYS A 140 -10.29 3.56 2.89
CA CYS A 140 -11.61 2.98 2.72
C CYS A 140 -11.71 2.13 1.45
N VAL A 141 -12.80 1.35 1.35
CA VAL A 141 -13.18 0.63 0.14
C VAL A 141 -14.62 0.98 -0.19
N LEU A 142 -14.86 1.53 -1.38
CA LEU A 142 -16.15 2.04 -1.82
C LEU A 142 -16.33 1.84 -3.33
N PRO A 143 -17.58 1.75 -3.82
CA PRO A 143 -17.86 1.99 -5.24
C PRO A 143 -17.40 3.40 -5.63
N PRO A 144 -16.87 3.61 -6.86
CA PRO A 144 -16.40 4.92 -7.31
C PRO A 144 -17.43 6.05 -7.15
N GLU A 145 -18.69 5.80 -7.44
CA GLU A 145 -19.78 6.79 -7.30
C GLU A 145 -19.91 7.30 -5.85
N ARG A 146 -19.88 6.37 -4.88
CA ARG A 146 -19.98 6.72 -3.46
C ARG A 146 -18.75 7.48 -2.97
N LEU A 147 -17.57 7.14 -3.49
CA LEU A 147 -16.36 7.90 -3.20
C LEU A 147 -16.48 9.34 -3.73
N LEU A 148 -16.97 9.51 -4.97
CA LEU A 148 -17.09 10.83 -5.59
C LEU A 148 -18.13 11.70 -4.85
N ASP A 149 -19.24 11.12 -4.38
CA ASP A 149 -20.20 11.82 -3.52
C ASP A 149 -19.55 12.29 -2.22
N LEU A 150 -18.82 11.38 -1.55
CA LEU A 150 -18.08 11.70 -0.32
C LEU A 150 -17.03 12.81 -0.52
N LEU A 151 -16.31 12.80 -1.65
CA LEU A 151 -15.35 13.85 -1.98
C LEU A 151 -16.04 15.20 -2.19
N CYS A 152 -17.17 15.25 -2.91
CA CYS A 152 -17.94 16.48 -3.10
C CYS A 152 -18.49 17.06 -1.78
N GLU A 153 -18.81 16.21 -0.81
CA GLU A 153 -19.25 16.62 0.53
C GLU A 153 -18.07 17.09 1.40
N THR A 154 -16.87 16.53 1.20
CA THR A 154 -15.69 16.77 2.06
C THR A 154 -14.92 18.03 1.64
N THR A 155 -14.86 18.35 0.34
CA THR A 155 -14.08 19.48 -0.15
C THR A 155 -14.70 20.13 -1.39
N SER A 156 -14.61 21.46 -1.46
CA SER A 156 -14.87 22.25 -2.66
C SER A 156 -13.61 22.52 -3.49
N ASP A 157 -12.43 22.11 -2.99
CA ASP A 157 -11.15 22.30 -3.66
C ASP A 157 -11.03 21.42 -4.91
N ARG A 158 -10.06 21.74 -5.76
CA ARG A 158 -9.60 20.80 -6.79
C ARG A 158 -8.88 19.64 -6.10
N VAL A 159 -9.07 18.43 -6.62
CA VAL A 159 -8.48 17.21 -6.07
C VAL A 159 -7.57 16.56 -7.10
N VAL A 160 -6.36 16.20 -6.71
CA VAL A 160 -5.43 15.44 -7.54
C VAL A 160 -5.74 13.95 -7.36
N PHE A 161 -6.10 13.27 -8.44
CA PHE A 161 -6.36 11.84 -8.46
C PHE A 161 -5.13 11.08 -8.97
N CYS A 162 -4.69 10.07 -8.23
CA CYS A 162 -3.52 9.25 -8.58
C CYS A 162 -3.76 7.76 -8.28
N GLY A 163 -2.98 6.90 -8.94
CA GLY A 163 -3.03 5.45 -8.83
C GLY A 163 -3.78 4.76 -9.97
N ASP A 164 -3.71 3.44 -10.00
CA ASP A 164 -4.32 2.63 -11.05
C ASP A 164 -5.86 2.67 -11.03
N GLY A 165 -6.47 2.87 -9.86
CA GLY A 165 -7.90 3.15 -9.71
C GLY A 165 -8.29 4.47 -10.37
N ALA A 166 -7.48 5.53 -10.23
CA ALA A 166 -7.73 6.82 -10.88
C ALA A 166 -7.66 6.71 -12.40
N LEU A 167 -6.74 5.91 -12.93
CA LEU A 167 -6.65 5.65 -14.37
C LEU A 167 -7.85 4.85 -14.88
N ARG A 168 -8.25 3.81 -14.14
CA ARG A 168 -9.36 2.93 -14.51
C ARG A 168 -10.71 3.65 -14.56
N TYR A 169 -10.96 4.53 -13.59
CA TYR A 169 -12.25 5.23 -13.43
C TYR A 169 -12.18 6.70 -13.86
N ARG A 170 -11.19 7.05 -14.71
CA ARG A 170 -10.92 8.42 -15.13
C ARG A 170 -12.12 9.16 -15.68
N ASP A 171 -12.85 8.53 -16.59
CA ASP A 171 -14.01 9.16 -17.24
C ASP A 171 -15.12 9.44 -16.23
N GLN A 172 -15.43 8.49 -15.37
CA GLN A 172 -16.43 8.65 -14.32
C GLN A 172 -16.05 9.76 -13.32
N ILE A 173 -14.77 9.87 -12.95
CA ILE A 173 -14.26 10.96 -12.11
C ILE A 173 -14.41 12.31 -12.83
N ALA A 174 -14.03 12.37 -14.11
CA ALA A 174 -14.10 13.59 -14.90
C ALA A 174 -15.55 14.06 -15.09
N ASP A 175 -16.47 13.14 -15.38
CA ASP A 175 -17.90 13.44 -15.55
C ASP A 175 -18.52 13.98 -14.27
N ARG A 176 -18.18 13.40 -13.10
CA ARG A 176 -18.79 13.78 -11.81
C ARG A 176 -18.18 15.05 -11.22
N MET A 177 -16.87 15.26 -11.32
CA MET A 177 -16.15 16.35 -10.67
C MET A 177 -15.74 17.49 -11.62
N GLY A 178 -15.79 17.27 -12.92
CA GLY A 178 -15.51 18.29 -13.93
C GLY A 178 -14.16 18.98 -13.71
N ARG A 179 -14.17 20.29 -13.58
CA ARG A 179 -12.95 21.11 -13.40
C ARG A 179 -12.26 20.93 -12.04
N GLN A 180 -12.90 20.29 -11.08
CA GLN A 180 -12.30 19.99 -9.78
C GLN A 180 -11.35 18.78 -9.87
N ALA A 181 -11.52 17.88 -10.84
CA ALA A 181 -10.65 16.73 -11.03
C ALA A 181 -9.34 17.15 -11.71
N LEU A 182 -8.23 16.87 -11.04
CA LEU A 182 -6.88 16.92 -11.60
C LEU A 182 -6.33 15.50 -11.65
N PHE A 183 -5.73 15.10 -12.75
CA PHE A 183 -5.16 13.76 -12.86
C PHE A 183 -3.64 13.83 -12.84
N ALA A 184 -3.06 12.98 -12.00
CA ALA A 184 -1.62 12.84 -11.92
C ALA A 184 -1.03 12.43 -13.29
N PRO A 185 0.13 12.99 -13.69
CA PRO A 185 0.89 12.49 -14.82
C PRO A 185 1.34 11.04 -14.58
N PHE A 186 1.56 10.29 -15.67
CA PHE A 186 1.76 8.84 -15.59
C PHE A 186 2.82 8.37 -14.57
N PRO A 187 4.00 9.04 -14.38
CA PRO A 187 4.99 8.55 -13.43
C PRO A 187 4.52 8.60 -11.97
N LEU A 188 3.61 9.50 -11.63
CA LEU A 188 3.12 9.71 -10.27
C LEU A 188 1.95 8.77 -9.89
N ASN A 189 1.54 7.87 -10.79
CA ASN A 189 0.52 6.86 -10.51
C ASN A 189 1.11 5.55 -9.94
N THR A 190 2.43 5.47 -9.80
CA THR A 190 3.13 4.33 -9.22
C THR A 190 3.75 4.73 -7.90
N ALA A 191 3.58 3.90 -6.87
CA ALA A 191 4.20 4.12 -5.58
C ALA A 191 5.71 3.85 -5.64
N HIS A 192 6.49 4.53 -4.80
CA HIS A 192 7.94 4.41 -4.69
C HIS A 192 8.33 3.97 -3.28
N ALA A 193 9.11 2.88 -3.16
CA ALA A 193 9.56 2.37 -1.87
C ALA A 193 10.54 3.32 -1.17
N SER A 194 11.20 4.21 -1.89
CA SER A 194 11.99 5.31 -1.32
C SER A 194 11.16 6.20 -0.40
N ASN A 195 9.92 6.50 -0.79
CA ASN A 195 8.95 7.17 0.08
C ASN A 195 8.56 6.31 1.29
N GLY A 196 8.48 4.99 1.10
CA GLY A 196 8.24 4.03 2.17
C GLY A 196 9.35 4.01 3.22
N ALA A 197 10.61 4.19 2.80
CA ALA A 197 11.73 4.33 3.72
C ALA A 197 11.60 5.59 4.58
N LEU A 198 11.14 6.71 4.01
CA LEU A 198 10.87 7.94 4.76
C LEU A 198 9.71 7.75 5.74
N LEU A 199 8.61 7.11 5.34
CA LEU A 199 7.49 6.78 6.23
C LEU A 199 7.94 5.90 7.39
N ALA A 200 8.79 4.89 7.11
CA ALA A 200 9.34 4.01 8.13
C ALA A 200 10.26 4.76 9.12
N LEU A 201 11.12 5.65 8.62
CA LEU A 201 11.96 6.50 9.46
C LEU A 201 11.10 7.36 10.40
N GLN A 202 10.09 8.06 9.87
CA GLN A 202 9.19 8.90 10.66
C GLN A 202 8.42 8.08 11.70
N SER A 203 7.89 6.91 11.30
CA SER A 203 7.20 6.01 12.22
C SER A 203 8.13 5.54 13.35
N SER A 204 9.37 5.17 13.03
CA SER A 204 10.36 4.73 14.03
C SER A 204 10.67 5.81 15.08
N LEU A 205 10.79 7.05 14.66
CA LEU A 205 11.03 8.20 15.55
C LEU A 205 9.83 8.47 16.48
N ASN A 206 8.62 8.09 16.05
CA ASN A 206 7.38 8.26 16.81
C ASN A 206 6.96 7.00 17.59
N GLY A 207 7.86 6.03 17.77
CA GLY A 207 7.61 4.83 18.55
C GLY A 207 6.81 3.74 17.81
N GLY A 208 6.68 3.84 16.49
CA GLY A 208 5.95 2.89 15.63
C GLY A 208 6.72 1.63 15.25
N LEU A 209 7.81 1.30 15.95
CA LEU A 209 8.55 0.05 15.73
C LEU A 209 7.72 -1.16 16.16
N LEU A 210 7.72 -2.18 15.33
CA LEU A 210 7.02 -3.44 15.58
C LEU A 210 8.03 -4.59 15.71
N ASP A 211 7.70 -5.55 16.59
CA ASP A 211 8.22 -6.89 16.46
C ASP A 211 7.75 -7.48 15.12
N PRO A 212 8.62 -8.15 14.34
CA PRO A 212 8.25 -8.67 13.03
C PRO A 212 7.00 -9.56 13.04
N SER A 213 6.74 -10.31 14.10
CA SER A 213 5.53 -11.14 14.23
C SER A 213 4.22 -10.35 14.27
N ARG A 214 4.30 -9.06 14.57
CA ARG A 214 3.14 -8.14 14.66
C ARG A 214 2.90 -7.35 13.37
N LEU A 215 3.77 -7.44 12.37
CA LEU A 215 3.56 -6.82 11.07
C LEU A 215 2.52 -7.64 10.29
N LEU A 216 1.31 -7.17 10.19
CA LEU A 216 0.19 -7.89 9.57
C LEU A 216 -0.41 -7.10 8.42
N PRO A 217 -0.90 -7.78 7.35
CA PRO A 217 -1.69 -7.14 6.31
C PRO A 217 -2.95 -6.50 6.84
N THR A 218 -3.28 -5.30 6.35
CA THR A 218 -4.52 -4.59 6.65
C THR A 218 -5.56 -4.92 5.58
N TYR A 219 -6.70 -5.49 6.00
CA TYR A 219 -7.79 -5.85 5.10
C TYR A 219 -9.00 -4.95 5.34
N LEU A 220 -9.31 -4.11 4.36
CA LEU A 220 -10.52 -3.26 4.36
C LEU A 220 -11.77 -4.04 3.91
N ARG A 221 -11.58 -5.17 3.24
CA ARG A 221 -12.63 -6.10 2.82
C ARG A 221 -12.32 -7.51 3.31
N ALA A 222 -13.35 -8.25 3.76
CA ALA A 222 -13.19 -9.67 4.08
C ALA A 222 -12.72 -10.45 2.85
N SER A 223 -11.81 -11.42 3.03
CA SER A 223 -11.33 -12.25 1.92
C SER A 223 -12.49 -13.08 1.33
N ASP A 224 -12.55 -13.20 0.00
CA ASP A 224 -13.57 -14.00 -0.71
C ASP A 224 -13.64 -15.46 -0.23
N ALA A 225 -12.55 -16.00 0.32
CA ALA A 225 -12.50 -17.34 0.91
C ALA A 225 -13.41 -17.53 2.15
N LYS A 226 -13.78 -16.44 2.85
CA LYS A 226 -14.71 -16.50 3.99
C LYS A 226 -16.18 -16.42 3.56
N ILE A 227 -16.48 -15.86 2.39
CA ILE A 227 -17.84 -15.64 1.91
C ILE A 227 -18.43 -16.94 1.36
N ASN A 228 -17.60 -17.87 0.86
CA ASN A 228 -18.04 -19.13 0.23
C ASN A 228 -18.21 -20.32 1.20
N ARG A 229 -18.06 -20.14 2.51
CA ARG A 229 -18.48 -21.15 3.47
C ARG A 229 -19.96 -20.98 3.77
N ALA A 230 -20.82 -21.61 2.95
CA ALA A 230 -22.18 -21.89 3.35
C ALA A 230 -22.16 -22.73 4.66
N PRO A 231 -23.02 -22.47 5.65
CA PRO A 231 -23.11 -23.32 6.82
C PRO A 231 -23.44 -24.75 6.36
N THR A 232 -22.62 -25.70 6.78
CA THR A 232 -22.91 -27.13 6.58
C THR A 232 -24.24 -27.41 7.30
N PRO A 233 -25.25 -28.02 6.64
CA PRO A 233 -26.47 -28.40 7.34
C PRO A 233 -26.10 -29.39 8.46
N GLU A 234 -26.52 -29.11 9.69
CA GLU A 234 -26.40 -30.05 10.78
C GLU A 234 -27.12 -31.36 10.39
N ALA A 235 -26.38 -32.46 10.44
CA ALA A 235 -26.92 -33.80 10.22
C ALA A 235 -28.07 -34.07 11.20
N GLY A 236 -29.26 -34.24 10.66
CA GLY A 236 -30.48 -34.44 11.40
C GLY A 236 -30.36 -35.56 12.43
N GLN A 237 -30.81 -35.27 13.61
CA GLN A 237 -31.11 -36.26 14.65
C GLN A 237 -32.16 -37.22 14.14
N THR A 238 -31.82 -38.48 13.99
CA THR A 238 -32.76 -39.58 13.76
C THR A 238 -33.59 -39.79 15.02
N PRO A 239 -34.93 -39.81 14.96
CA PRO A 239 -35.76 -40.20 16.10
C PRO A 239 -35.66 -41.72 16.31
N SER A 240 -35.43 -42.13 17.55
CA SER A 240 -35.48 -43.53 17.99
C SER A 240 -36.93 -44.09 17.88
N PRO A 241 -37.14 -45.33 17.41
CA PRO A 241 -38.46 -45.96 17.45
C PRO A 241 -38.82 -46.46 18.86
N GLN A 242 -40.10 -46.27 19.22
CA GLN A 242 -40.75 -46.91 20.36
C GLN A 242 -41.05 -48.35 20.04
#